data_8966a150ae63d151904e6fcbf55706a2
#
_entry.id   8966a150ae63d151904e6fcbf55706a2
#
_cell.length_a   1.000
_cell.length_b   1.000
_cell.length_c   1.000
_cell.angle_alpha   90.00
_cell.angle_beta   90.00
_cell.angle_gamma   90.00
#
_symmetry.space_group_name_H-M   'P 1'
#
loop_
_entity.id
_entity.type
_entity.pdbx_description
1 polymer ?
#
loop_
_entity_poly.entity_id
_entity_poly.type
_entity_poly.pdbx_seq_one_letter_code
_entity_poly.pdbx_strand_id
1 'polypeptide(L)'
;MQIKGYDIIGINIGKYSHNNNTAISLDCNEGVFATITVNLDENLDKDMAYLDTNNCSWVEDIMEKYCLGEPTGKYKQSGFCIYPLYKLDLKAIKELDNKIRK
;
A
#
# COMPACT_ATOMS: atom_id res chain seq x y z
N MET A 1 0.20 11.51 -10.33
CA MET A 1 0.15 11.53 -8.85
C MET A 1 1.53 11.84 -8.32
N GLN A 2 1.64 12.79 -7.43
CA GLN A 2 2.92 13.16 -6.83
C GLN A 2 2.93 12.89 -5.34
N ILE A 3 4.06 12.38 -4.84
CA ILE A 3 4.29 12.15 -3.42
C ILE A 3 5.68 12.70 -3.10
N LYS A 4 5.73 13.68 -2.19
CA LYS A 4 7.00 14.32 -1.76
C LYS A 4 7.86 14.81 -2.93
N GLY A 5 7.23 15.34 -3.97
CA GLY A 5 7.92 15.86 -5.14
C GLY A 5 8.29 14.83 -6.19
N TYR A 6 8.00 13.55 -5.96
CA TYR A 6 8.23 12.50 -6.95
C TYR A 6 6.97 12.22 -7.75
N ASP A 7 7.11 12.10 -9.05
CA ASP A 7 6.02 11.65 -9.92
C ASP A 7 5.90 10.13 -9.82
N ILE A 8 4.73 9.67 -9.40
CA ILE A 8 4.43 8.24 -9.33
C ILE A 8 3.91 7.80 -10.70
N ILE A 9 4.62 6.87 -11.33
CA ILE A 9 4.33 6.43 -12.70
C ILE A 9 3.69 5.05 -12.78
N GLY A 10 3.50 4.39 -11.66
CA GLY A 10 2.84 3.10 -11.62
C GLY A 10 2.60 2.62 -10.21
N ILE A 11 1.59 1.76 -10.08
CA ILE A 11 1.26 1.06 -8.83
C ILE A 11 1.28 -0.43 -9.15
N ASN A 12 2.04 -1.20 -8.38
CA ASN A 12 2.15 -2.64 -8.58
C ASN A 12 1.45 -3.37 -7.46
N ILE A 13 0.60 -4.32 -7.83
CA ILE A 13 -0.03 -5.24 -6.89
C ILE A 13 0.63 -6.60 -7.08
N GLY A 14 1.30 -7.06 -6.06
CA GLY A 14 1.97 -8.35 -6.06
C GLY A 14 1.67 -9.15 -4.81
N LYS A 15 2.49 -10.15 -4.56
CA LYS A 15 2.35 -11.01 -3.38
C LYS A 15 3.71 -11.24 -2.75
N TYR A 16 3.72 -11.29 -1.43
CA TYR A 16 4.91 -11.73 -0.71
C TYR A 16 5.09 -13.23 -0.88
N SER A 17 6.30 -13.68 -1.16
CA SER A 17 6.58 -15.09 -1.43
C SER A 17 6.37 -15.99 -0.21
N HIS A 18 6.53 -15.44 0.98
CA HIS A 18 6.45 -16.22 2.23
C HIS A 18 5.04 -16.74 2.52
N ASN A 19 4.01 -15.91 2.32
CA ASN A 19 2.64 -16.26 2.73
C ASN A 19 1.57 -15.81 1.75
N ASN A 20 1.94 -15.34 0.57
CA ASN A 20 1.04 -14.83 -0.47
C ASN A 20 0.20 -13.62 -0.05
N ASN A 21 0.54 -12.94 1.04
CA ASN A 21 -0.12 -11.70 1.39
C ASN A 21 0.12 -10.65 0.30
N THR A 22 -0.86 -9.78 0.11
CA THR A 22 -0.79 -8.75 -0.93
C THR A 22 0.30 -7.74 -0.61
N ALA A 23 1.12 -7.44 -1.62
CA ALA A 23 2.18 -6.43 -1.56
C ALA A 23 1.88 -5.34 -2.58
N ILE A 24 1.91 -4.08 -2.14
CA ILE A 24 1.67 -2.94 -3.03
C ILE A 24 2.88 -2.03 -3.00
N SER A 25 3.40 -1.73 -4.19
CA SER A 25 4.52 -0.80 -4.33
C SER A 25 4.19 0.28 -5.35
N LEU A 26 4.86 1.41 -5.19
CA LEU A 26 4.73 2.56 -6.08
C LEU A 26 6.04 2.75 -6.82
N ASP A 27 5.96 3.04 -8.11
CA ASP A 27 7.13 3.29 -8.94
C ASP A 27 7.24 4.77 -9.31
N CYS A 28 8.47 5.26 -9.35
CA CYS A 28 8.80 6.55 -9.94
C CYS A 28 9.79 6.32 -11.08
N ASN A 29 10.24 7.41 -11.73
CA ASN A 29 11.17 7.30 -12.86
C ASN A 29 12.51 6.64 -12.50
N GLU A 30 12.87 6.63 -11.23
CA GLU A 30 14.13 6.07 -10.75
C GLU A 30 14.00 4.61 -10.26
N GLY A 31 12.82 4.02 -10.40
CA GLY A 31 12.54 2.66 -9.94
C GLY A 31 11.46 2.64 -8.86
N VAL A 32 11.54 1.69 -7.94
CA VAL A 32 10.58 1.58 -6.84
C VAL A 32 10.71 2.78 -5.91
N PHE A 33 9.65 3.55 -5.77
CA PHE A 33 9.61 4.68 -4.87
C PHE A 33 9.39 4.21 -3.42
N ALA A 34 8.39 3.35 -3.22
CA ALA A 34 8.07 2.84 -1.89
C ALA A 34 7.20 1.59 -1.99
N THR A 35 7.36 0.68 -1.03
CA THR A 35 6.40 -0.38 -0.77
C THR A 35 5.53 0.08 0.38
N ILE A 36 4.22 0.25 0.13
CA ILE A 36 3.32 0.84 1.11
C ILE A 36 2.70 -0.15 2.07
N THR A 37 2.85 -1.45 1.80
CA THR A 37 2.41 -2.53 2.69
C THR A 37 3.58 -3.02 3.51
N VAL A 38 3.27 -3.68 4.63
CA VAL A 38 4.24 -4.40 5.44
C VAL A 38 3.75 -5.81 5.67
N ASN A 39 4.65 -6.79 5.54
CA ASN A 39 4.27 -8.20 5.71
C ASN A 39 4.57 -8.64 7.14
N LEU A 40 3.53 -8.64 7.96
CA LEU A 40 3.61 -9.16 9.32
C LEU A 40 3.27 -10.64 9.30
N ASP A 41 3.66 -11.38 10.34
CA ASP A 41 3.50 -12.83 10.40
C ASP A 41 2.05 -13.22 10.68
N GLU A 42 1.20 -13.07 9.66
CA GLU A 42 -0.23 -13.33 9.72
C GLU A 42 -0.74 -13.56 8.30
N ASN A 43 -1.56 -14.60 8.11
CA ASN A 43 -2.19 -14.85 6.81
C ASN A 43 -3.42 -13.97 6.65
N LEU A 44 -3.46 -13.21 5.58
CA LEU A 44 -4.53 -12.25 5.29
C LEU A 44 -5.23 -12.60 3.97
N ASP A 45 -6.48 -12.16 3.83
CA ASP A 45 -7.17 -12.19 2.55
C ASP A 45 -6.46 -11.25 1.57
N LYS A 46 -6.65 -11.47 0.27
CA LYS A 46 -5.96 -10.69 -0.78
C LYS A 46 -6.28 -9.19 -0.75
N ASP A 47 -7.42 -8.80 -0.20
CA ASP A 47 -7.82 -7.40 -0.09
C ASP A 47 -7.53 -6.79 1.29
N MET A 48 -6.75 -7.49 2.10
CA MET A 48 -6.36 -7.02 3.43
C MET A 48 -4.85 -6.85 3.49
N ALA A 49 -4.40 -5.76 4.06
CA ALA A 49 -2.97 -5.52 4.25
C ALA A 49 -2.72 -4.55 5.39
N TYR A 50 -1.61 -4.76 6.09
CA TYR A 50 -1.10 -3.75 7.01
C TYR A 50 -0.32 -2.71 6.20
N LEU A 51 -0.53 -1.44 6.50
CA LEU A 51 0.17 -0.36 5.79
C LEU A 51 1.39 0.11 6.59
N ASP A 52 2.45 0.42 5.87
CA ASP A 52 3.73 0.85 6.46
C ASP A 52 3.70 2.35 6.78
N THR A 53 2.95 2.70 7.80
CA THR A 53 2.84 4.09 8.25
C THR A 53 4.13 4.60 8.90
N ASN A 54 5.03 3.70 9.27
CA ASN A 54 6.31 4.06 9.84
C ASN A 54 7.26 4.67 8.79
N ASN A 55 7.41 4.01 7.66
CA ASN A 55 8.26 4.50 6.57
C ASN A 55 7.52 5.40 5.59
N CYS A 56 6.20 5.22 5.48
CA CYS A 56 5.35 5.95 4.54
C CYS A 56 4.31 6.76 5.33
N SER A 57 4.76 7.84 5.98
CA SER A 57 3.89 8.65 6.84
C SER A 57 2.69 9.26 6.10
N TRP A 58 2.78 9.35 4.78
CA TRP A 58 1.76 9.89 3.88
C TRP A 58 0.77 8.85 3.37
N VAL A 59 0.96 7.56 3.70
CA VAL A 59 0.20 6.48 3.05
C VAL A 59 -1.29 6.54 3.35
N GLU A 60 -1.69 6.83 4.59
CA GLU A 60 -3.11 6.90 4.92
C GLU A 60 -3.82 8.06 4.20
N ASP A 61 -3.12 9.18 4.02
CA ASP A 61 -3.66 10.32 3.26
C ASP A 61 -3.90 9.94 1.79
N ILE A 62 -3.00 9.19 1.19
CA ILE A 62 -3.14 8.72 -0.19
C ILE A 62 -4.31 7.74 -0.30
N MET A 63 -4.44 6.83 0.66
CA MET A 63 -5.55 5.86 0.67
C MET A 63 -6.91 6.58 0.71
N GLU A 64 -7.01 7.62 1.53
CA GLU A 64 -8.24 8.40 1.63
C GLU A 64 -8.47 9.26 0.38
N LYS A 65 -7.44 9.99 -0.06
CA LYS A 65 -7.56 10.92 -1.19
C LYS A 65 -8.03 10.24 -2.47
N TYR A 66 -7.52 9.04 -2.73
CA TYR A 66 -7.82 8.31 -3.96
C TYR A 66 -8.82 7.17 -3.75
N CYS A 67 -9.39 7.06 -2.56
CA CYS A 67 -10.38 6.03 -2.23
C CYS A 67 -9.87 4.61 -2.51
N LEU A 68 -8.65 4.31 -2.07
CA LEU A 68 -7.98 3.04 -2.36
C LEU A 68 -8.24 1.95 -1.31
N GLY A 69 -8.91 2.30 -0.24
CA GLY A 69 -9.23 1.36 0.82
C GLY A 69 -9.67 2.07 2.08
N GLU A 70 -10.01 1.30 3.10
CA GLU A 70 -10.52 1.81 4.37
C GLU A 70 -9.80 1.15 5.55
N PRO A 71 -9.52 1.91 6.63
CA PRO A 71 -9.00 1.30 7.84
C PRO A 71 -10.06 0.42 8.48
N THR A 72 -9.64 -0.73 9.00
CA THR A 72 -10.55 -1.66 9.68
C THR A 72 -10.73 -1.33 11.15
N GLY A 73 -9.91 -0.47 11.71
CA GLY A 73 -9.85 -0.19 13.14
C GLY A 73 -8.96 -1.16 13.90
N LYS A 74 -8.39 -2.16 13.23
CA LYS A 74 -7.46 -3.10 13.84
C LYS A 74 -6.02 -2.67 13.57
N TYR A 75 -5.14 -2.96 14.52
CA TYR A 75 -3.73 -2.63 14.46
C TYR A 75 -2.91 -3.83 14.91
N LYS A 76 -1.68 -3.92 14.44
CA LYS A 76 -0.74 -4.93 14.93
C LYS A 76 0.60 -4.30 15.23
N GLN A 77 1.14 -4.61 16.39
CA GLN A 77 2.45 -4.14 16.79
C GLN A 77 3.52 -5.10 16.27
N SER A 78 4.60 -4.52 15.73
CA SER A 78 5.78 -5.28 15.34
C SER A 78 7.00 -4.45 15.73
N GLY A 79 7.82 -4.95 16.63
CA GLY A 79 8.92 -4.18 17.19
C GLY A 79 8.40 -2.97 17.93
N PHE A 80 8.86 -1.78 17.59
CA PHE A 80 8.43 -0.52 18.19
C PHE A 80 7.35 0.19 17.38
N CYS A 81 6.86 -0.44 16.30
CA CYS A 81 5.91 0.17 15.40
C CYS A 81 4.55 -0.49 15.51
N ILE A 82 3.49 0.29 15.27
CA ILE A 82 2.12 -0.19 15.24
C ILE A 82 1.59 0.10 13.83
N TYR A 83 1.07 -0.93 13.16
CA TYR A 83 0.63 -0.82 11.78
C TYR A 83 -0.89 -1.00 11.68
N PRO A 84 -1.59 -0.12 10.95
CA PRO A 84 -3.02 -0.27 10.74
C PRO A 84 -3.34 -1.34 9.70
N LEU A 85 -4.38 -2.12 9.97
CA LEU A 85 -4.92 -3.07 9.01
C LEU A 85 -5.95 -2.37 8.13
N TYR A 86 -5.77 -2.44 6.81
CA TYR A 86 -6.67 -1.84 5.83
C TYR A 86 -7.39 -2.90 5.02
N LYS A 87 -8.64 -2.59 4.68
CA LYS A 87 -9.32 -3.30 3.62
C LYS A 87 -9.08 -2.53 2.32
N LEU A 88 -8.42 -3.18 1.36
CA LEU A 88 -8.01 -2.57 0.11
C LEU A 88 -9.14 -2.65 -0.93
N ASP A 89 -9.29 -1.60 -1.71
CA ASP A 89 -10.12 -1.64 -2.91
C ASP A 89 -9.18 -1.92 -4.10
N LEU A 90 -8.94 -3.19 -4.37
CA LEU A 90 -8.01 -3.60 -5.42
C LEU A 90 -8.42 -3.12 -6.80
N LYS A 91 -9.73 -3.02 -7.06
CA LYS A 91 -10.23 -2.49 -8.32
C LYS A 91 -9.89 -1.01 -8.47
N ALA A 92 -10.09 -0.22 -7.42
CA ALA A 92 -9.76 1.20 -7.44
C ALA A 92 -8.26 1.42 -7.61
N ILE A 93 -7.43 0.57 -6.96
CA ILE A 93 -5.97 0.64 -7.10
C ILE A 93 -5.55 0.37 -8.55
N LYS A 94 -6.13 -0.65 -9.18
CA LYS A 94 -5.85 -0.96 -10.59
C LYS A 94 -6.30 0.15 -11.53
N GLU A 95 -7.45 0.75 -11.27
CA GLU A 95 -7.97 1.86 -12.07
C GLU A 95 -7.06 3.09 -11.95
N LEU A 96 -6.57 3.39 -10.76
CA LEU A 96 -5.64 4.49 -10.57
C LEU A 96 -4.32 4.21 -11.30
N ASP A 97 -3.80 2.98 -11.22
CA ASP A 97 -2.60 2.60 -11.94
C ASP A 97 -2.77 2.80 -13.44
N ASN A 98 -3.91 2.39 -14.00
CA ASN A 98 -4.20 2.58 -15.43
C ASN A 98 -4.21 4.06 -15.82
N LYS A 99 -4.76 4.92 -14.98
CA LYS A 99 -4.77 6.36 -15.23
C LYS A 99 -3.38 6.96 -15.19
N ILE A 100 -2.55 6.50 -14.26
CA ILE A 100 -1.18 7.01 -14.10
C ILE A 100 -0.32 6.61 -15.30
N ARG A 101 -0.48 5.37 -15.79
CA ARG A 101 0.34 4.83 -16.88
C ARG A 101 0.00 5.35 -18.28
N LYS A 102 -1.07 6.08 -18.40
CA LYS A 102 -1.46 6.67 -19.71
C LYS A 102 -0.61 7.86 -20.11
#